data_172e8f1024242724ffd8c59476e6c1f1
#
_entry.id   172e8f1024242724ffd8c59476e6c1f1
#
_cell.length_a   1.000
_cell.length_b   1.000
_cell.length_c   1.000
_cell.angle_alpha   90.00
_cell.angle_beta   90.00
_cell.angle_gamma   90.00
#
_symmetry.space_group_name_H-M   'P 1'
#
loop_
_entity.id
_entity.type
_entity.pdbx_description
1 polymer ?
#
loop_
_entity_poly.entity_id
_entity_poly.type
_entity_poly.pdbx_seq_one_letter_code
_entity_poly.pdbx_strand_id
1 'polypeptide(L)' 'MTKEKQVTIKLDIRTAAAVRQILFENQKGYTYDEVSVPPRISDIRSVIKDLDDKIQGVLDQQ' A
#
# COMPACT_ATOMS: atom_id res chain seq x y z
N MET A 1 8.02 18.20 15.38
CA MET A 1 7.76 16.89 14.82
C MET A 1 8.90 16.46 13.89
N THR A 2 9.35 15.27 14.06
CA THR A 2 10.44 14.77 13.24
C THR A 2 9.90 14.34 11.87
N LYS A 3 10.55 14.82 10.84
CA LYS A 3 10.17 14.44 9.50
C LYS A 3 10.92 13.16 9.13
N GLU A 4 10.18 12.15 8.79
CA GLU A 4 10.78 10.89 8.45
C GLU A 4 11.34 10.91 7.04
N LYS A 5 12.45 10.22 6.87
CA LYS A 5 13.04 10.07 5.56
C LYS A 5 12.16 9.14 4.73
N GLN A 6 12.02 9.47 3.48
CA GLN A 6 11.17 8.71 2.58
C GLN A 6 12.01 7.89 1.62
N VAL A 7 11.46 6.74 1.25
CA VAL A 7 12.06 5.88 0.25
C VAL A 7 11.14 5.87 -0.95
N THR A 8 11.69 6.17 -2.11
CA THR A 8 10.92 6.16 -3.35
C THR A 8 11.45 5.05 -4.23
N ILE A 9 10.54 4.22 -4.73
CA ILE A 9 10.90 3.17 -5.66
C ILE A 9 10.05 3.27 -6.91
N LYS A 10 10.58 2.76 -8.01
CA LYS A 10 9.85 2.74 -9.27
C LYS A 10 9.51 1.31 -9.62
N LEU A 11 8.24 1.08 -9.91
CA LEU A 11 7.74 -0.23 -10.28
C LEU A 11 6.96 -0.10 -11.57
N ASP A 12 7.09 -1.09 -12.46
CA ASP A 12 6.16 -1.13 -13.57
C ASP A 12 4.79 -1.55 -13.04
N ILE A 13 3.77 -1.41 -13.87
CA ILE A 13 2.41 -1.61 -13.40
C ILE A 13 2.15 -3.07 -13.00
N ARG A 14 2.77 -4.01 -13.66
CA ARG A 14 2.62 -5.44 -13.31
C ARG A 14 3.21 -5.72 -11.94
N THR A 15 4.41 -5.22 -11.70
CA THR A 15 5.08 -5.42 -10.42
C THR A 15 4.32 -4.72 -9.30
N ALA A 16 3.84 -3.52 -9.58
CA ALA A 16 3.06 -2.78 -8.58
C ALA A 16 1.80 -3.55 -8.20
N ALA A 17 1.10 -4.10 -9.18
CA ALA A 17 -0.09 -4.89 -8.93
C ALA A 17 0.22 -6.14 -8.11
N ALA A 18 1.34 -6.81 -8.42
CA ALA A 18 1.75 -8.00 -7.68
C ALA A 18 2.07 -7.66 -6.23
N VAL A 19 2.80 -6.58 -6.01
CA VAL A 19 3.13 -6.14 -4.66
C VAL A 19 1.87 -5.80 -3.88
N ARG A 20 0.97 -5.08 -4.54
CA ARG A 20 -0.30 -4.72 -3.91
C ARG A 20 -1.06 -5.96 -3.49
N GLN A 21 -1.09 -6.99 -4.31
CA GLN A 21 -1.79 -8.23 -3.99
C GLN A 21 -1.16 -8.93 -2.79
N ILE A 22 0.17 -8.99 -2.76
CA ILE A 22 0.87 -9.62 -1.64
C ILE A 22 0.56 -8.88 -0.34
N LEU A 23 0.57 -7.56 -0.37
CA LEU A 23 0.27 -6.76 0.80
C LEU A 23 -1.17 -6.97 1.25
N PHE A 24 -2.09 -7.04 0.30
CA PHE A 24 -3.49 -7.26 0.63
C PHE A 24 -3.68 -8.61 1.31
N GLU A 25 -3.06 -9.67 0.77
CA GLU A 25 -3.14 -10.99 1.38
C GLU A 25 -2.59 -11.00 2.79
N ASN A 26 -1.56 -10.21 3.03
CA ASN A 26 -0.93 -10.15 4.33
C ASN A 26 -1.83 -9.54 5.40
N GLN A 27 -2.63 -8.55 5.01
CA GLN A 27 -3.45 -7.80 5.97
C GLN A 27 -4.90 -8.29 6.07
N LYS A 28 -5.35 -9.13 5.17
CA LYS A 28 -6.78 -9.45 5.10
C LYS A 28 -7.29 -10.22 6.31
N GLY A 29 -6.40 -10.87 7.04
CA GLY A 29 -6.80 -11.61 8.23
C GLY A 29 -7.07 -10.74 9.44
N TYR A 30 -6.79 -9.45 9.36
CA TYR A 30 -6.98 -8.53 10.48
C TYR A 30 -8.27 -7.75 10.31
N THR A 31 -8.85 -7.33 11.44
CA THR A 31 -10.06 -6.54 11.41
C THR A 31 -9.74 -5.14 10.87
N TYR A 32 -10.79 -4.37 10.61
CA TYR A 32 -10.63 -2.98 10.23
C TYR A 32 -10.77 -2.03 11.42
N ASP A 33 -10.80 -2.60 12.61
CA ASP A 33 -10.83 -1.83 13.85
C ASP A 33 -9.41 -1.36 14.15
N GLU A 34 -9.17 -0.05 14.05
CA GLU A 34 -7.84 0.49 14.22
C GLU A 34 -7.28 0.29 15.62
N VAL A 35 -8.15 0.10 16.59
CA VAL A 35 -7.70 -0.12 17.97
C VAL A 35 -7.04 -1.48 18.13
N SER A 36 -7.55 -2.47 17.42
CA SER A 36 -7.09 -3.85 17.55
C SER A 36 -6.01 -4.24 16.57
N VAL A 37 -5.71 -3.38 15.59
CA VAL A 37 -4.80 -3.70 14.49
C VAL A 37 -3.40 -3.21 14.84
N PRO A 38 -2.38 -4.07 14.67
CA PRO A 38 -1.01 -3.63 14.88
C PRO A 38 -0.64 -2.47 13.95
N PRO A 39 0.22 -1.55 14.40
CA PRO A 39 0.64 -0.42 13.56
C PRO A 39 1.20 -0.85 12.21
N ARG A 40 1.88 -2.00 12.16
CA ARG A 40 2.43 -2.50 10.91
C ARG A 40 1.35 -2.76 9.87
N ILE A 41 0.19 -3.27 10.32
CA ILE A 41 -0.91 -3.56 9.42
C ILE A 41 -1.53 -2.25 8.90
N SER A 42 -1.61 -1.25 9.75
CA SER A 42 -2.09 0.06 9.33
C SER A 42 -1.17 0.63 8.26
N ASP A 43 0.13 0.50 8.44
CA ASP A 43 1.11 0.97 7.45
C ASP A 43 0.96 0.23 6.14
N ILE A 44 0.76 -1.09 6.20
CA ILE A 44 0.55 -1.89 4.99
C ILE A 44 -0.69 -1.42 4.25
N ARG A 45 -1.76 -1.13 4.95
CA ARG A 45 -2.99 -0.64 4.33
C ARG A 45 -2.79 0.71 3.67
N SER A 46 -1.98 1.57 4.28
CA SER A 46 -1.65 2.86 3.67
C SER A 46 -0.89 2.69 2.37
N VAL A 47 0.04 1.74 2.34
CA VAL A 47 0.80 1.46 1.12
C VAL A 47 -0.11 0.89 0.03
N ILE A 48 -1.05 0.01 0.40
CA ILE A 48 -2.01 -0.53 -0.57
C ILE A 48 -2.80 0.61 -1.22
N LYS A 49 -3.27 1.54 -0.41
CA LYS A 49 -4.03 2.66 -0.93
C LYS A 49 -3.18 3.50 -1.88
N ASP A 50 -1.95 3.76 -1.50
CA ASP A 50 -1.04 4.55 -2.33
C ASP A 50 -0.76 3.85 -3.66
N LEU A 51 -0.55 2.54 -3.60
CA LEU A 51 -0.34 1.76 -4.83
C LEU A 51 -1.58 1.80 -5.72
N ASP A 52 -2.76 1.63 -5.14
CA ASP A 52 -3.99 1.67 -5.92
C ASP A 52 -4.15 3.03 -6.62
N ASP A 53 -3.87 4.11 -5.92
CA ASP A 53 -3.97 5.45 -6.50
C ASP A 53 -2.99 5.61 -7.65
N LYS A 54 -1.77 5.13 -7.49
CA LYS A 54 -0.75 5.28 -8.52
C LYS A 54 -1.00 4.37 -9.72
N ILE A 55 -1.46 3.15 -9.46
CA ILE A 55 -1.83 2.25 -10.54
C ILE A 55 -2.97 2.85 -11.36
N GLN A 56 -3.98 3.39 -10.68
CA GLN A 56 -5.10 4.00 -11.35
C GLN A 56 -4.66 5.20 -12.18
N GLY A 57 -3.72 5.99 -11.65
CA GLY A 57 -3.18 7.13 -12.38
C GLY A 57 -2.53 6.73 -13.67
N VAL A 58 -1.78 5.62 -13.67
CA VAL A 58 -1.14 5.13 -14.90
C VAL A 58 -2.19 4.65 -15.90
N LEU A 59 -3.20 3.91 -15.41
CA LEU A 59 -4.25 3.42 -16.29
C LEU A 59 -5.04 4.57 -16.91
N ASP A 60 -5.25 5.63 -16.16
CA ASP A 60 -6.01 6.79 -16.65
C ASP A 60 -5.26 7.53 -17.74
N GLN A 61 -3.96 7.35 -17.85
CA GLN A 61 -3.14 8.02 -18.85
C GLN A 61 -3.08 7.28 -20.18
N GLN A 62 -3.66 6.11 -20.25
CA GLN A 62 -3.61 5.29 -21.46
C GLN A 62 -4.75 5.58 -22.43
#